data_8d3f1cdfa07252bb61a36866ef530531
#
_entry.id   8d3f1cdfa07252bb61a36866ef530531
#
_cell.length_a   1.000
_cell.length_b   1.000
_cell.length_c   1.000
_cell.angle_alpha   90.00
_cell.angle_beta   90.00
_cell.angle_gamma   90.00
#
_symmetry.space_group_name_H-M   'P 1'
#
loop_
_entity.id
_entity.type
_entity.pdbx_description
1 polymer ?
#
loop_
_entity_poly.entity_id
_entity_poly.type
_entity_poly.pdbx_seq_one_letter_code
_entity_poly.pdbx_strand_id
1 'polypeptide(L)'
;MDYQKIYDNLMKKRLENPPTEKFERHHIVPRSLGGSDNKDNLVRLTLREHYIAHLLLCRIHRGTRNYYSMVRAFHMMKAGRDGDFIKNSRMFEYFREDLGRAMSEVV
;
A
#
# COMPACT_ATOMS: atom_id res chain seq x y z
N MET A 1 -3.41 10.09 -14.20
CA MET A 1 -2.73 8.78 -14.09
C MET A 1 -3.71 7.77 -13.50
N ASP A 2 -3.75 6.58 -14.08
CA ASP A 2 -4.67 5.53 -13.64
C ASP A 2 -4.01 4.67 -12.56
N TYR A 3 -4.13 5.08 -11.32
CA TYR A 3 -3.53 4.38 -10.18
C TYR A 3 -4.12 2.98 -10.00
N GLN A 4 -5.41 2.80 -10.27
CA GLN A 4 -6.04 1.49 -10.16
C GLN A 4 -5.42 0.50 -11.13
N LYS A 5 -5.22 0.93 -12.38
CA LYS A 5 -4.60 0.08 -13.40
C LYS A 5 -3.18 -0.29 -13.04
N ILE A 6 -2.41 0.66 -12.53
CA ILE A 6 -1.03 0.41 -12.09
C ILE A 6 -1.03 -0.61 -10.96
N TYR A 7 -1.93 -0.46 -10.00
CA TYR A 7 -2.07 -1.38 -8.88
C TYR A 7 -2.43 -2.79 -9.37
N ASP A 8 -3.45 -2.90 -10.23
CA ASP A 8 -3.90 -4.18 -10.74
C ASP A 8 -2.80 -4.89 -11.54
N ASN A 9 -2.03 -4.15 -12.32
CA ASN A 9 -0.91 -4.71 -13.08
C ASN A 9 0.19 -5.23 -12.16
N LEU A 10 0.49 -4.53 -11.09
CA LEU A 10 1.48 -4.98 -10.10
C LEU A 10 1.02 -6.28 -9.43
N MET A 11 -0.25 -6.34 -9.01
CA MET A 11 -0.80 -7.53 -8.38
C MET A 11 -0.74 -8.72 -9.33
N LYS A 12 -1.18 -8.54 -10.59
CA LYS A 12 -1.16 -9.59 -11.60
C LYS A 12 0.25 -10.10 -11.86
N LYS A 13 1.20 -9.19 -12.03
CA LYS A 13 2.59 -9.54 -12.27
C LYS A 13 3.14 -10.43 -11.16
N ARG A 14 2.85 -10.08 -9.91
CA ARG A 14 3.40 -10.81 -8.77
C ARG A 14 2.63 -12.08 -8.44
N LEU A 15 1.37 -12.18 -8.79
CA LEU A 15 0.64 -13.45 -8.71
C LEU A 15 1.21 -14.46 -9.72
N GLU A 16 1.59 -14.00 -10.90
CA GLU A 16 2.16 -14.85 -11.94
C GLU A 16 3.64 -15.19 -11.68
N ASN A 17 4.37 -14.27 -11.05
CA ASN A 17 5.80 -14.42 -10.85
C ASN A 17 6.21 -13.87 -9.48
N PRO A 18 5.88 -14.58 -8.38
CA PRO A 18 6.16 -14.09 -7.03
C PRO A 18 7.65 -14.04 -6.72
N PRO A 19 8.09 -13.08 -5.90
CA PRO A 19 9.46 -13.08 -5.42
C PRO A 19 9.71 -14.26 -4.49
N THR A 20 10.95 -14.77 -4.49
CA THR A 20 11.33 -15.93 -3.68
C THR A 20 12.10 -15.56 -2.43
N GLU A 21 12.65 -14.35 -2.37
CA GLU A 21 13.45 -13.89 -1.22
C GLU A 21 12.96 -12.53 -0.77
N LYS A 22 13.03 -12.30 0.55
CA LYS A 22 12.72 -11.00 1.17
C LYS A 22 11.42 -10.40 0.65
N PHE A 23 10.35 -11.13 0.88
CA PHE A 23 9.02 -10.66 0.47
C PHE A 23 8.12 -10.52 1.68
N GLU A 24 7.01 -9.80 1.49
CA GLU A 24 5.95 -9.70 2.45
C GLU A 24 4.63 -10.03 1.78
N ARG A 25 3.70 -10.60 2.55
CA ARG A 25 2.37 -10.90 2.03
C ARG A 25 1.52 -9.65 2.11
N HIS A 26 0.82 -9.39 1.03
CA HIS A 26 -0.01 -8.21 0.88
C HIS A 26 -1.44 -8.62 0.56
N HIS A 27 -2.41 -8.00 1.22
CA HIS A 27 -3.83 -8.20 0.91
C HIS A 27 -4.18 -7.38 -0.32
N ILE A 28 -4.57 -8.04 -1.40
CA ILE A 28 -4.94 -7.37 -2.66
C ILE A 28 -6.12 -6.43 -2.41
N VAL A 29 -7.16 -6.93 -1.74
CA VAL A 29 -8.22 -6.09 -1.18
C VAL A 29 -7.92 -5.94 0.31
N PRO A 30 -7.68 -4.73 0.79
CA PRO A 30 -7.37 -4.51 2.20
C PRO A 30 -8.45 -5.05 3.14
N ARG A 31 -8.03 -5.50 4.31
CA ARG A 31 -8.98 -5.98 5.33
C ARG A 31 -10.02 -4.94 5.67
N SER A 32 -9.63 -3.67 5.78
CA SER A 32 -10.56 -2.59 6.08
C SER A 32 -11.63 -2.38 5.02
N LEU A 33 -11.42 -2.93 3.82
CA LEU A 33 -12.37 -2.89 2.73
C LEU A 33 -13.08 -4.23 2.52
N GLY A 34 -12.98 -5.13 3.49
CA GLY A 34 -13.63 -6.42 3.42
C GLY A 34 -12.80 -7.55 2.84
N GLY A 35 -11.52 -7.31 2.62
CA GLY A 35 -10.63 -8.34 2.07
C GLY A 35 -10.40 -9.48 3.05
N SER A 36 -10.34 -10.70 2.52
CA SER A 36 -10.12 -11.92 3.31
C SER A 36 -8.65 -12.24 3.47
N ASP A 37 -8.36 -13.24 4.32
CA ASP A 37 -7.02 -13.79 4.48
C ASP A 37 -6.81 -15.03 3.59
N ASN A 38 -7.72 -15.29 2.67
CA ASN A 38 -7.62 -16.44 1.76
C ASN A 38 -6.48 -16.25 0.76
N LYS A 39 -5.96 -17.36 0.26
CA LYS A 39 -4.85 -17.36 -0.69
C LYS A 39 -5.11 -16.50 -1.92
N ASP A 40 -6.36 -16.47 -2.38
CA ASP A 40 -6.72 -15.70 -3.57
C ASP A 40 -6.68 -14.19 -3.35
N ASN A 41 -6.60 -13.76 -2.10
CA ASN A 41 -6.48 -12.34 -1.75
C ASN A 41 -5.09 -11.97 -1.23
N LEU A 42 -4.14 -12.88 -1.30
CA LEU A 42 -2.78 -12.62 -0.83
C LEU A 42 -1.80 -12.71 -1.98
N VAL A 43 -0.85 -11.80 -2.00
CA VAL A 43 0.20 -11.76 -3.01
C VAL A 43 1.53 -11.47 -2.32
N ARG A 44 2.61 -12.08 -2.82
CA ARG A 44 3.96 -11.82 -2.33
C ARG A 44 4.53 -10.63 -3.08
N LEU A 45 4.96 -9.63 -2.34
CA LEU A 45 5.60 -8.43 -2.89
C LEU A 45 6.97 -8.26 -2.26
N THR A 46 7.91 -7.68 -3.01
CA THR A 46 9.15 -7.22 -2.39
C THR A 46 8.81 -6.11 -1.40
N LEU A 47 9.74 -5.79 -0.50
CA LEU A 47 9.52 -4.73 0.47
C LEU A 47 9.19 -3.41 -0.22
N ARG A 48 9.91 -3.10 -1.28
CA ARG A 48 9.67 -1.88 -2.06
C ARG A 48 8.30 -1.89 -2.72
N GLU A 49 7.92 -3.02 -3.32
CA GLU A 49 6.62 -3.14 -3.98
C GLU A 49 5.46 -3.05 -3.00
N HIS A 50 5.64 -3.60 -1.81
CA HIS A 50 4.63 -3.52 -0.76
C HIS A 50 4.39 -2.06 -0.37
N TYR A 51 5.47 -1.31 -0.23
CA TYR A 51 5.42 0.12 0.04
C TYR A 51 4.68 0.87 -1.07
N ILE A 52 5.05 0.59 -2.33
CA ILE A 52 4.42 1.20 -3.50
C ILE A 52 2.93 0.83 -3.58
N ALA A 53 2.59 -0.43 -3.30
CA ALA A 53 1.21 -0.88 -3.31
C ALA A 53 0.35 -0.09 -2.33
N HIS A 54 0.83 0.12 -1.11
CA HIS A 54 0.08 0.91 -0.12
C HIS A 54 -0.02 2.38 -0.52
N LEU A 55 1.00 2.93 -1.14
CA LEU A 55 0.91 4.29 -1.67
C LEU A 55 -0.13 4.39 -2.78
N LEU A 56 -0.15 3.41 -3.68
CA LEU A 56 -1.16 3.36 -4.75
C LEU A 56 -2.57 3.29 -4.17
N LEU A 57 -2.78 2.48 -3.12
CA LEU A 57 -4.07 2.41 -2.46
C LEU A 57 -4.49 3.77 -1.90
N CYS A 58 -3.56 4.53 -1.34
CA CYS A 58 -3.85 5.87 -0.87
C CYS A 58 -4.32 6.76 -2.02
N ARG A 59 -3.64 6.68 -3.17
CA ARG A 59 -3.98 7.48 -4.35
C ARG A 59 -5.33 7.07 -4.95
N ILE A 60 -5.59 5.76 -4.99
CA ILE A 60 -6.85 5.21 -5.52
C ILE A 60 -8.04 5.72 -4.70
N HIS A 61 -7.89 5.73 -3.38
CA HIS A 61 -9.00 6.06 -2.49
C HIS A 61 -9.04 7.53 -2.07
N ARG A 62 -8.18 8.36 -2.65
CA ARG A 62 -8.19 9.80 -2.36
C ARG A 62 -9.56 10.39 -2.69
N GLY A 63 -10.11 11.16 -1.76
CA GLY A 63 -11.44 11.75 -1.93
C GLY A 63 -12.59 10.84 -1.55
N THR A 64 -12.31 9.63 -1.06
CA THR A 64 -13.33 8.71 -0.57
C THR A 64 -13.24 8.59 0.95
N ARG A 65 -14.29 8.03 1.56
CA ARG A 65 -14.29 7.77 3.00
C ARG A 65 -13.25 6.74 3.43
N ASN A 66 -12.68 5.99 2.48
CA ASN A 66 -11.67 4.96 2.78
C ASN A 66 -10.26 5.51 2.80
N TYR A 67 -10.07 6.75 2.41
CA TYR A 67 -8.73 7.34 2.28
C TYR A 67 -7.95 7.29 3.58
N TYR A 68 -8.57 7.68 4.68
CA TYR A 68 -7.89 7.69 5.99
C TYR A 68 -7.38 6.30 6.37
N SER A 69 -8.20 5.26 6.16
CA SER A 69 -7.81 3.87 6.47
C SER A 69 -6.58 3.45 5.65
N MET A 70 -6.53 3.87 4.37
CA MET A 70 -5.40 3.53 3.51
C MET A 70 -4.12 4.23 3.96
N VAL A 71 -4.22 5.50 4.32
CA VAL A 71 -3.05 6.25 4.80
C VAL A 71 -2.58 5.71 6.15
N ARG A 72 -3.50 5.35 7.02
CA ARG A 72 -3.17 4.78 8.33
C ARG A 72 -2.42 3.45 8.17
N ALA A 73 -2.88 2.58 7.27
CA ALA A 73 -2.20 1.31 6.99
C ALA A 73 -0.78 1.55 6.47
N PHE A 74 -0.63 2.54 5.59
CA PHE A 74 0.68 2.94 5.08
C PHE A 74 1.59 3.40 6.21
N HIS A 75 1.06 4.22 7.12
CA HIS A 75 1.82 4.72 8.28
C HIS A 75 2.25 3.57 9.21
N MET A 76 1.34 2.64 9.48
CA MET A 76 1.63 1.48 10.33
C MET A 76 2.73 0.61 9.74
N MET A 77 2.72 0.43 8.42
CA MET A 77 3.76 -0.32 7.74
C MET A 77 5.13 0.34 7.93
N LYS A 78 5.19 1.65 7.78
CA LYS A 78 6.43 2.40 7.98
C LYS A 78 6.97 2.23 9.41
N ALA A 79 6.09 2.31 10.39
CA ALA A 79 6.49 2.27 11.81
C ALA A 79 6.94 0.88 12.25
N GLY A 80 6.39 -0.18 11.67
CA GLY A 80 6.62 -1.54 12.11
C GLY A 80 7.75 -2.28 11.44
N ARG A 81 8.43 -1.67 10.46
CA ARG A 81 9.43 -2.40 9.66
C ARG A 81 10.65 -1.56 9.35
N ASP A 82 11.32 -1.86 8.24
CA ASP A 82 12.55 -1.21 7.82
C ASP A 82 12.38 0.28 7.59
N GLY A 83 12.25 1.02 8.69
CA GLY A 83 12.06 2.46 8.66
C GLY A 83 13.14 3.17 7.85
N ASP A 84 14.35 2.61 7.80
CA ASP A 84 15.46 3.23 7.08
C ASP A 84 15.22 3.24 5.58
N PHE A 85 14.66 2.16 5.03
CA PHE A 85 14.34 2.11 3.61
C PHE A 85 13.33 3.20 3.24
N ILE A 86 12.29 3.32 4.03
CA ILE A 86 11.23 4.29 3.77
C ILE A 86 11.70 5.72 3.97
N LYS A 87 12.51 5.95 5.02
CA LYS A 87 13.02 7.28 5.34
C LYS A 87 13.89 7.87 4.25
N ASN A 88 14.61 7.03 3.52
CA ASN A 88 15.54 7.46 2.48
C ASN A 88 14.94 7.44 1.08
N SER A 89 13.65 7.17 0.96
CA SER A 89 12.97 7.05 -0.32
C SER A 89 12.23 8.36 -0.65
N ARG A 90 12.16 8.67 -1.96
CA ARG A 90 11.29 9.75 -2.44
C ARG A 90 9.83 9.50 -2.07
N MET A 91 9.47 8.23 -1.93
CA MET A 91 8.12 7.84 -1.53
C MET A 91 7.76 8.35 -0.14
N PHE A 92 8.76 8.60 0.70
CA PHE A 92 8.55 9.15 2.04
C PHE A 92 7.88 10.52 1.99
N GLU A 93 8.23 11.34 1.01
CA GLU A 93 7.59 12.65 0.84
C GLU A 93 6.14 12.50 0.47
N TYR A 94 5.83 11.57 -0.43
CA TYR A 94 4.44 11.28 -0.80
C TYR A 94 3.65 10.78 0.41
N PHE A 95 4.27 9.93 1.22
CA PHE A 95 3.64 9.45 2.44
C PHE A 95 3.27 10.61 3.36
N ARG A 96 4.17 11.54 3.56
CA ARG A 96 3.92 12.70 4.43
C ARG A 96 2.78 13.56 3.90
N GLU A 97 2.74 13.76 2.60
CA GLU A 97 1.65 14.52 1.98
C GLU A 97 0.31 13.82 2.15
N ASP A 98 0.27 12.52 1.90
CA ASP A 98 -0.96 11.74 2.03
C ASP A 98 -1.45 11.70 3.48
N LEU A 99 -0.53 11.52 4.42
CA LEU A 99 -0.89 11.50 5.85
C LEU A 99 -1.44 12.87 6.28
N GLY A 100 -0.77 13.94 5.90
CA GLY A 100 -1.23 15.28 6.22
C GLY A 100 -2.60 15.59 5.65
N ARG A 101 -2.83 15.18 4.41
CA ARG A 101 -4.11 15.36 3.74
C ARG A 101 -5.20 14.56 4.42
N ALA A 102 -4.92 13.29 4.76
CA ALA A 102 -5.90 12.43 5.43
C ALA A 102 -6.29 12.98 6.80
N MET A 103 -5.33 13.47 7.55
CA MET A 103 -5.60 14.07 8.86
C MET A 103 -6.43 15.33 8.72
N SER A 104 -6.20 16.11 7.68
CA SER A 104 -6.96 17.31 7.40
C SER A 104 -8.42 16.99 7.07
N GLU A 105 -8.66 15.89 6.35
CA GLU A 105 -10.00 15.46 5.96
C GLU A 105 -10.81 14.88 7.12
N VAL A 106 -10.14 14.33 8.13
CA VAL A 106 -10.81 13.72 9.29
C VAL A 106 -11.28 14.78 10.28
N VAL A 107 -10.62 15.90 10.33
CA VAL A 107 -11.00 17.02 11.19
C VAL A 107 -12.07 17.87 10.52
#